data_bb163d832a4fa6b0465adc49ca2e275b
#
_entry.id   bb163d832a4fa6b0465adc49ca2e275b
#
_cell.length_a   1.000
_cell.length_b   1.000
_cell.length_c   1.000
_cell.angle_alpha   90.00
_cell.angle_beta   90.00
_cell.angle_gamma   90.00
#
_symmetry.space_group_name_H-M   'P 1'
#
loop_
_entity.id
_entity.type
_entity.pdbx_description
1 polymer ?
#
loop_
_entity_poly.entity_id
_entity_poly.type
_entity_poly.pdbx_seq_one_letter_code
_entity_poly.pdbx_strand_id
1 'polypeptide(L)'
;MSELRDALEEYLAVRRSLGFDLRLPTSLLRNFISFLEANEATYITRALAVRWAEQPRDAQPFTWAGRLGMIRRFARWRSVTDPRTEVPPDGLLPYRYHRNPPYIYSDEEIERLIAAAAELPSANGLKACSYSTLFGLLSVTGLRVSEALMLDRADVDLAQGILSIRRTKFGKSRLVPVHRSTRAVLESYDEQRTRVFPHSATPAFFLSERGGRITEWSARYTFAKLSQRIGLRAPAKGHGRANG
;
A
#
# COMPACT_ATOMS: atom_id res chain seq x y z
N MET A 1 22.91 22.93 -3.02
CA MET A 1 22.38 21.73 -2.32
C MET A 1 23.52 21.10 -1.52
N SER A 2 23.28 20.30 -0.50
CA SER A 2 24.40 19.68 0.22
C SER A 2 24.98 18.52 -0.60
N GLU A 3 26.28 18.26 -0.46
CA GLU A 3 26.97 17.15 -1.15
C GLU A 3 26.29 15.79 -0.87
N LEU A 4 25.76 15.60 0.35
CA LEU A 4 25.00 14.41 0.72
C LEU A 4 23.66 14.29 -0.04
N ARG A 5 23.01 15.40 -0.34
CA ARG A 5 21.75 15.42 -1.09
C ARG A 5 21.98 15.07 -2.55
N ASP A 6 23.04 15.61 -3.14
CA ASP A 6 23.40 15.31 -4.53
C ASP A 6 23.78 13.83 -4.67
N ALA A 7 24.59 13.30 -3.74
CA ALA A 7 24.93 11.88 -3.68
C ALA A 7 23.72 10.97 -3.50
N LEU A 8 22.71 11.39 -2.71
CA LEU A 8 21.47 10.63 -2.57
C LEU A 8 20.70 10.56 -3.88
N GLU A 9 20.55 11.67 -4.61
CA GLU A 9 19.80 11.67 -5.87
C GLU A 9 20.53 10.82 -6.94
N GLU A 10 21.86 10.84 -6.98
CA GLU A 10 22.64 9.95 -7.84
C GLU A 10 22.41 8.47 -7.49
N TYR A 11 22.50 8.10 -6.20
CA TYR A 11 22.19 6.74 -5.74
C TYR A 11 20.79 6.29 -6.16
N LEU A 12 19.79 7.17 -5.98
CA LEU A 12 18.41 6.85 -6.33
C LEU A 12 18.23 6.70 -7.85
N ALA A 13 18.93 7.52 -8.65
CA ALA A 13 18.92 7.43 -10.11
C ALA A 13 19.48 6.09 -10.60
N VAL A 14 20.66 5.70 -10.08
CA VAL A 14 21.28 4.39 -10.39
C VAL A 14 20.36 3.24 -10.00
N ARG A 15 19.77 3.28 -8.81
CA ARG A 15 18.87 2.21 -8.36
C ARG A 15 17.60 2.12 -9.20
N ARG A 16 17.04 3.24 -9.65
CA ARG A 16 15.87 3.27 -10.54
C ARG A 16 16.19 2.75 -11.94
N SER A 17 17.35 3.06 -12.51
CA SER A 17 17.77 2.52 -13.80
C SER A 17 17.90 0.98 -13.79
N LEU A 18 18.16 0.39 -12.61
CA LEU A 18 18.16 -1.05 -12.38
C LEU A 18 16.76 -1.64 -12.11
N GLY A 19 15.68 -0.86 -12.27
CA GLY A 19 14.31 -1.33 -12.17
C GLY A 19 13.73 -1.38 -10.76
N PHE A 20 14.38 -0.78 -9.73
CA PHE A 20 13.84 -0.76 -8.38
C PHE A 20 12.80 0.34 -8.19
N ASP A 21 11.59 0.00 -7.71
CA ASP A 21 10.61 0.97 -7.21
C ASP A 21 10.99 1.39 -5.78
N LEU A 22 11.51 2.61 -5.66
CA LEU A 22 12.08 3.14 -4.41
C LEU A 22 11.17 4.19 -3.74
N ARG A 23 9.84 4.14 -3.90
CA ARG A 23 8.93 5.17 -3.35
C ARG A 23 9.16 5.41 -1.86
N LEU A 24 9.01 4.39 -1.03
CA LEU A 24 9.23 4.50 0.42
C LEU A 24 10.70 4.76 0.77
N PRO A 25 11.70 4.02 0.22
CA PRO A 25 13.11 4.32 0.46
C PRO A 25 13.50 5.75 0.10
N THR A 26 12.99 6.31 -0.99
CA THR A 26 13.26 7.70 -1.38
C THR A 26 12.82 8.70 -0.32
N SER A 27 11.57 8.58 0.17
CA SER A 27 11.05 9.47 1.20
C SER A 27 11.84 9.37 2.50
N LEU A 28 12.15 8.15 2.95
CA LEU A 28 12.88 7.93 4.19
C LEU A 28 14.34 8.40 4.09
N LEU A 29 15.03 8.15 2.99
CA LEU A 29 16.41 8.59 2.81
C LEU A 29 16.52 10.12 2.69
N ARG A 30 15.58 10.77 1.99
CA ARG A 30 15.53 12.25 1.97
C ARG A 30 15.30 12.84 3.37
N ASN A 31 14.40 12.23 4.15
CA ASN A 31 14.19 12.63 5.55
C ASN A 31 15.47 12.42 6.39
N PHE A 32 16.21 11.32 6.15
CA PHE A 32 17.51 11.10 6.82
C PHE A 32 18.54 12.16 6.45
N ILE A 33 18.65 12.54 5.17
CA ILE A 33 19.56 13.62 4.77
C ILE A 33 19.18 14.94 5.45
N SER A 34 17.90 15.30 5.47
CA SER A 34 17.45 16.51 6.19
C SER A 34 17.76 16.44 7.69
N PHE A 35 17.71 15.26 8.31
CA PHE A 35 18.14 15.07 9.69
C PHE A 35 19.66 15.27 9.86
N LEU A 36 20.49 14.80 8.94
CA LEU A 36 21.94 15.02 8.96
C LEU A 36 22.26 16.52 8.83
N GLU A 37 21.62 17.21 7.88
CA GLU A 37 21.76 18.65 7.67
C GLU A 37 21.38 19.45 8.94
N ALA A 38 20.27 19.08 9.59
CA ALA A 38 19.84 19.71 10.85
C ALA A 38 20.79 19.45 12.04
N ASN A 39 21.68 18.45 11.93
CA ASN A 39 22.73 18.16 12.90
C ASN A 39 24.12 18.59 12.39
N GLU A 40 24.18 19.47 11.37
CA GLU A 40 25.43 20.01 10.79
C GLU A 40 26.42 18.92 10.34
N ALA A 41 25.91 17.72 10.05
CA ALA A 41 26.74 16.59 9.66
C ALA A 41 26.97 16.58 8.13
N THR A 42 28.23 16.54 7.73
CA THR A 42 28.66 16.49 6.32
C THR A 42 28.90 15.09 5.81
N TYR A 43 28.90 14.08 6.67
CA TYR A 43 29.03 12.66 6.35
C TYR A 43 28.19 11.81 7.30
N ILE A 44 27.98 10.54 6.94
CA ILE A 44 27.16 9.60 7.71
C ILE A 44 28.02 8.98 8.81
N THR A 45 27.58 9.10 10.09
CA THR A 45 28.13 8.35 11.20
C THR A 45 27.15 7.27 11.67
N ARG A 46 27.67 6.20 12.27
CA ARG A 46 26.84 5.12 12.86
C ARG A 46 25.90 5.68 13.93
N ALA A 47 26.41 6.58 14.77
CA ALA A 47 25.63 7.21 15.84
C ALA A 47 24.41 7.97 15.30
N LEU A 48 24.60 8.81 14.28
CA LEU A 48 23.50 9.56 13.64
C LEU A 48 22.53 8.65 12.92
N ALA A 49 23.02 7.59 12.25
CA ALA A 49 22.19 6.62 11.57
C ALA A 49 21.25 5.87 12.54
N VAL A 50 21.76 5.42 13.69
CA VAL A 50 20.98 4.77 14.75
C VAL A 50 19.96 5.75 15.34
N ARG A 51 20.42 6.94 15.76
CA ARG A 51 19.57 7.98 16.36
C ARG A 51 18.40 8.36 15.44
N TRP A 52 18.61 8.47 14.14
CA TRP A 52 17.53 8.72 13.20
C TRP A 52 16.62 7.49 13.01
N ALA A 53 17.18 6.30 12.96
CA ALA A 53 16.40 5.08 12.80
C ALA A 53 15.39 4.88 13.93
N GLU A 54 15.77 5.26 15.17
CA GLU A 54 14.98 5.14 16.40
C GLU A 54 14.03 6.31 16.65
N GLN A 55 14.06 7.39 15.85
CA GLN A 55 13.17 8.55 16.04
C GLN A 55 11.68 8.23 16.23
N PRO A 56 11.08 7.27 15.52
CA PRO A 56 9.71 6.83 15.84
C PRO A 56 9.71 6.00 17.13
N ARG A 57 9.63 6.66 18.29
CA ARG A 57 9.73 6.02 19.63
C ARG A 57 8.71 4.91 19.86
N ASP A 58 7.51 5.06 19.29
CA ASP A 58 6.42 4.08 19.41
C ASP A 58 6.46 2.98 18.33
N ALA A 59 7.50 2.95 17.48
CA ALA A 59 7.64 1.95 16.44
C ALA A 59 8.18 0.63 17.00
N GLN A 60 7.81 -0.46 16.34
CA GLN A 60 8.36 -1.77 16.66
C GLN A 60 9.86 -1.87 16.31
N PRO A 61 10.66 -2.65 17.06
CA PRO A 61 12.11 -2.79 16.81
C PRO A 61 12.47 -3.15 15.38
N PHE A 62 11.67 -4.01 14.71
CA PHE A 62 11.89 -4.36 13.30
C PHE A 62 11.77 -3.15 12.36
N THR A 63 10.98 -2.13 12.72
CA THR A 63 10.85 -0.87 11.95
C THR A 63 12.15 -0.09 12.00
N TRP A 64 12.75 0.03 13.18
CA TRP A 64 14.04 0.68 13.37
C TRP A 64 15.15 -0.03 12.60
N ALA A 65 15.21 -1.36 12.73
CA ALA A 65 16.17 -2.18 11.98
C ALA A 65 15.97 -2.05 10.45
N GLY A 66 14.73 -2.00 9.98
CA GLY A 66 14.39 -1.76 8.57
C GLY A 66 14.85 -0.39 8.08
N ARG A 67 14.61 0.68 8.87
CA ARG A 67 15.09 2.05 8.59
C ARG A 67 16.62 2.09 8.54
N LEU A 68 17.31 1.50 9.52
CA LEU A 68 18.77 1.41 9.54
C LEU A 68 19.31 0.62 8.34
N GLY A 69 18.61 -0.44 7.94
CA GLY A 69 18.96 -1.23 6.75
C GLY A 69 18.89 -0.44 5.44
N MET A 70 17.99 0.55 5.35
CA MET A 70 17.95 1.46 4.19
C MET A 70 19.15 2.39 4.17
N ILE A 71 19.49 3.00 5.33
CA ILE A 71 20.69 3.84 5.46
C ILE A 71 21.95 3.04 5.15
N ARG A 72 22.08 1.82 5.68
CA ARG A 72 23.25 0.95 5.45
C ARG A 72 23.53 0.74 3.97
N ARG A 73 22.48 0.49 3.14
CA ARG A 73 22.65 0.33 1.70
C ARG A 73 23.13 1.61 1.03
N PHE A 74 22.62 2.76 1.41
CA PHE A 74 23.10 4.05 0.92
C PHE A 74 24.52 4.36 1.41
N ALA A 75 24.79 4.18 2.70
CA ALA A 75 26.11 4.41 3.29
C ALA A 75 27.19 3.52 2.64
N ARG A 76 26.88 2.24 2.37
CA ARG A 76 27.81 1.34 1.64
C ARG A 76 28.11 1.85 0.22
N TRP A 77 27.14 2.40 -0.47
CA TRP A 77 27.37 3.00 -1.78
C TRP A 77 28.20 4.31 -1.65
N ARG A 78 27.85 5.17 -0.69
CA ARG A 78 28.55 6.46 -0.47
C ARG A 78 29.97 6.27 0.03
N SER A 79 30.26 5.27 0.83
CA SER A 79 31.60 5.02 1.37
C SER A 79 32.67 4.74 0.32
N VAL A 80 32.26 4.43 -0.92
CA VAL A 80 33.19 4.26 -2.05
C VAL A 80 33.80 5.61 -2.48
N THR A 81 33.02 6.69 -2.39
CA THR A 81 33.43 8.03 -2.80
C THR A 81 33.79 8.94 -1.62
N ASP A 82 33.26 8.68 -0.43
CA ASP A 82 33.58 9.41 0.79
C ASP A 82 33.96 8.45 1.94
N PRO A 83 35.25 8.20 2.15
CA PRO A 83 35.76 7.27 3.18
C PRO A 83 35.38 7.65 4.62
N ARG A 84 34.95 8.90 4.88
CA ARG A 84 34.47 9.33 6.22
C ARG A 84 33.13 8.69 6.55
N THR A 85 32.38 8.22 5.54
CA THR A 85 31.07 7.60 5.71
C THR A 85 31.21 6.27 6.45
N GLU A 86 30.60 6.19 7.64
CA GLU A 86 30.53 4.96 8.40
C GLU A 86 29.35 4.10 7.94
N VAL A 87 29.61 2.83 7.62
CA VAL A 87 28.58 1.86 7.28
C VAL A 87 28.08 1.18 8.56
N PRO A 88 26.79 1.34 8.96
CA PRO A 88 26.26 0.65 10.12
C PRO A 88 26.34 -0.87 9.95
N PRO A 89 26.88 -1.65 10.91
CA PRO A 89 26.97 -3.10 10.81
C PRO A 89 25.58 -3.77 10.83
N ASP A 90 25.54 -5.01 10.33
CA ASP A 90 24.35 -5.84 10.46
C ASP A 90 24.11 -6.24 11.92
N GLY A 91 22.86 -6.41 12.31
CA GLY A 91 22.49 -6.84 13.67
C GLY A 91 22.61 -5.76 14.76
N LEU A 92 22.93 -4.51 14.42
CA LEU A 92 23.08 -3.42 15.41
C LEU A 92 21.77 -3.10 16.15
N LEU A 93 20.63 -3.24 15.50
CA LEU A 93 19.31 -3.10 16.10
C LEU A 93 18.56 -4.43 16.08
N PRO A 94 17.76 -4.73 17.13
CA PRO A 94 17.03 -5.99 17.20
C PRO A 94 16.08 -6.13 16.00
N TYR A 95 16.22 -7.22 15.26
CA TYR A 95 15.33 -7.59 14.16
C TYR A 95 14.59 -8.87 14.53
N ARG A 96 13.59 -8.74 15.41
CA ARG A 96 12.64 -9.82 15.70
C ARG A 96 11.33 -9.51 14.99
N TYR A 97 11.20 -10.05 13.80
CA TYR A 97 9.93 -10.01 13.08
C TYR A 97 9.04 -11.15 13.58
N HIS A 98 8.08 -10.81 14.44
CA HIS A 98 6.98 -11.72 14.75
C HIS A 98 5.93 -11.61 13.65
N ARG A 99 5.86 -12.61 12.79
CA ARG A 99 4.77 -12.74 11.84
C ARG A 99 3.55 -13.19 12.61
N ASN A 100 2.61 -12.27 12.86
CA ASN A 100 1.30 -12.69 13.35
C ASN A 100 0.66 -13.62 12.31
N PRO A 101 0.09 -14.77 12.72
CA PRO A 101 -0.65 -15.61 11.81
C PRO A 101 -1.77 -14.78 11.16
N PRO A 102 -2.00 -14.94 9.84
CA PRO A 102 -3.10 -14.24 9.20
C PRO A 102 -4.43 -14.74 9.79
N TYR A 103 -5.36 -13.82 9.98
CA TYR A 103 -6.74 -14.21 10.29
C TYR A 103 -7.38 -14.77 9.03
N ILE A 104 -7.92 -15.98 9.11
CA ILE A 104 -8.64 -16.65 8.03
C ILE A 104 -10.14 -16.46 8.31
N TYR A 105 -10.81 -15.74 7.44
CA TYR A 105 -12.25 -15.49 7.55
C TYR A 105 -13.03 -16.75 7.17
N SER A 106 -14.10 -17.07 7.92
CA SER A 106 -15.06 -18.09 7.51
C SER A 106 -15.97 -17.57 6.38
N ASP A 107 -16.68 -18.48 5.71
CA ASP A 107 -17.62 -18.11 4.66
C ASP A 107 -18.74 -17.21 5.22
N GLU A 108 -19.25 -17.48 6.40
CA GLU A 108 -20.28 -16.67 7.09
C GLU A 108 -19.75 -15.27 7.46
N GLU A 109 -18.47 -15.16 7.85
CA GLU A 109 -17.85 -13.87 8.13
C GLU A 109 -17.68 -13.04 6.87
N ILE A 110 -17.32 -13.69 5.74
CA ILE A 110 -17.22 -13.06 4.42
C ILE A 110 -18.60 -12.56 3.96
N GLU A 111 -19.63 -13.39 4.08
CA GLU A 111 -21.01 -13.02 3.73
C GLU A 111 -21.51 -11.83 4.55
N ARG A 112 -21.30 -11.84 5.86
CA ARG A 112 -21.62 -10.72 6.74
C ARG A 112 -20.88 -9.44 6.37
N LEU A 113 -19.61 -9.55 5.97
CA LEU A 113 -18.82 -8.40 5.53
C LEU A 113 -19.36 -7.80 4.23
N ILE A 114 -19.70 -8.64 3.25
CA ILE A 114 -20.29 -8.23 1.97
C ILE A 114 -21.67 -7.59 2.19
N ALA A 115 -22.51 -8.20 3.03
CA ALA A 115 -23.83 -7.64 3.39
C ALA A 115 -23.68 -6.27 4.07
N ALA A 116 -22.76 -6.15 5.04
CA ALA A 116 -22.48 -4.89 5.70
C ALA A 116 -21.94 -3.82 4.73
N ALA A 117 -21.22 -4.21 3.68
CA ALA A 117 -20.75 -3.29 2.64
C ALA A 117 -21.90 -2.81 1.74
N ALA A 118 -22.87 -3.68 1.44
CA ALA A 118 -24.06 -3.34 0.67
C ALA A 118 -24.99 -2.34 1.40
N GLU A 119 -24.88 -2.24 2.73
CA GLU A 119 -25.60 -1.28 3.56
C GLU A 119 -24.86 0.05 3.80
N LEU A 120 -23.72 0.26 3.15
CA LEU A 120 -22.97 1.51 3.33
C LEU A 120 -23.80 2.72 2.89
N PRO A 121 -23.86 3.79 3.69
CA PRO A 121 -24.51 5.02 3.28
C PRO A 121 -23.91 5.55 1.97
N SER A 122 -24.77 5.76 0.98
CA SER A 122 -24.39 6.15 -0.38
C SER A 122 -25.49 7.01 -1.00
N ALA A 123 -25.16 8.23 -1.42
CA ALA A 123 -26.12 9.16 -1.98
C ALA A 123 -26.71 8.68 -3.34
N ASN A 124 -25.91 7.93 -4.11
CA ASN A 124 -26.28 7.41 -5.43
C ASN A 124 -26.26 5.86 -5.50
N GLY A 125 -26.11 5.19 -4.37
CA GLY A 125 -26.01 3.73 -4.27
C GLY A 125 -24.68 3.13 -4.71
N LEU A 126 -23.82 3.88 -5.40
CA LEU A 126 -22.60 3.33 -6.00
C LEU A 126 -21.57 2.91 -4.98
N LYS A 127 -21.39 3.65 -3.88
CA LYS A 127 -20.42 3.30 -2.84
C LYS A 127 -20.72 1.92 -2.24
N ALA A 128 -21.96 1.66 -1.86
CA ALA A 128 -22.41 0.37 -1.33
C ALA A 128 -22.13 -0.75 -2.35
N CYS A 129 -22.57 -0.55 -3.59
CA CYS A 129 -22.37 -1.50 -4.68
C CYS A 129 -20.88 -1.75 -4.98
N SER A 130 -20.04 -0.68 -5.03
CA SER A 130 -18.60 -0.81 -5.28
C SER A 130 -17.90 -1.62 -4.21
N TYR A 131 -18.17 -1.37 -2.92
CA TYR A 131 -17.47 -2.06 -1.84
C TYR A 131 -17.95 -3.49 -1.64
N SER A 132 -19.25 -3.77 -1.78
CA SER A 132 -19.77 -5.14 -1.71
C SER A 132 -19.22 -6.01 -2.85
N THR A 133 -19.21 -5.48 -4.07
CA THR A 133 -18.64 -6.17 -5.24
C THR A 133 -17.12 -6.34 -5.11
N LEU A 134 -16.39 -5.32 -4.66
CA LEU A 134 -14.94 -5.39 -4.45
C LEU A 134 -14.57 -6.48 -3.43
N PHE A 135 -15.24 -6.52 -2.28
CA PHE A 135 -14.94 -7.51 -1.25
C PHE A 135 -15.35 -8.91 -1.67
N GLY A 136 -16.49 -9.07 -2.34
CA GLY A 136 -16.88 -10.34 -2.94
C GLY A 136 -15.86 -10.83 -3.99
N LEU A 137 -15.40 -9.94 -4.88
CA LEU A 137 -14.38 -10.30 -5.87
C LEU A 137 -13.08 -10.76 -5.20
N LEU A 138 -12.61 -10.04 -4.18
CA LEU A 138 -11.39 -10.39 -3.45
C LEU A 138 -11.49 -11.75 -2.76
N SER A 139 -12.65 -12.09 -2.18
CA SER A 139 -12.87 -13.36 -1.48
C SER A 139 -12.77 -14.57 -2.39
N VAL A 140 -13.31 -14.46 -3.61
CA VAL A 140 -13.40 -15.62 -4.54
C VAL A 140 -12.21 -15.73 -5.50
N THR A 141 -11.43 -14.65 -5.70
CA THR A 141 -10.33 -14.67 -6.68
C THR A 141 -8.95 -14.70 -6.04
N GLY A 142 -8.82 -14.37 -4.78
CA GLY A 142 -7.53 -14.22 -4.11
C GLY A 142 -6.65 -13.10 -4.69
N LEU A 143 -7.24 -12.14 -5.41
CA LEU A 143 -6.52 -10.95 -5.89
C LEU A 143 -5.98 -10.13 -4.72
N ARG A 144 -4.81 -9.50 -4.92
CA ARG A 144 -4.38 -8.45 -3.99
C ARG A 144 -5.31 -7.25 -4.09
N VAL A 145 -5.53 -6.56 -2.98
CA VAL A 145 -6.37 -5.35 -2.97
C VAL A 145 -5.92 -4.34 -4.04
N SER A 146 -4.61 -4.11 -4.15
CA SER A 146 -4.06 -3.22 -5.18
C SER A 146 -4.31 -3.72 -6.61
N GLU A 147 -4.28 -5.03 -6.86
CA GLU A 147 -4.57 -5.61 -8.18
C GLU A 147 -6.03 -5.37 -8.57
N ALA A 148 -6.98 -5.65 -7.67
CA ALA A 148 -8.40 -5.41 -7.91
C ALA A 148 -8.71 -3.92 -8.11
N LEU A 149 -8.11 -3.02 -7.31
CA LEU A 149 -8.31 -1.58 -7.43
C LEU A 149 -7.68 -0.98 -8.69
N MET A 150 -6.64 -1.61 -9.24
CA MET A 150 -5.97 -1.16 -10.47
C MET A 150 -6.65 -1.68 -11.74
N LEU A 151 -7.67 -2.53 -11.64
CA LEU A 151 -8.46 -2.92 -12.80
C LEU A 151 -9.05 -1.70 -13.49
N ASP A 152 -8.80 -1.60 -14.77
CA ASP A 152 -9.54 -0.72 -15.67
C ASP A 152 -10.75 -1.45 -16.24
N ARG A 153 -11.73 -0.74 -16.78
CA ARG A 153 -12.90 -1.35 -17.40
C ARG A 153 -12.52 -2.27 -18.56
N ALA A 154 -11.49 -1.91 -19.33
CA ALA A 154 -10.94 -2.71 -20.40
C ALA A 154 -10.23 -4.00 -19.95
N ASP A 155 -9.92 -4.12 -18.65
CA ASP A 155 -9.32 -5.32 -18.08
C ASP A 155 -10.35 -6.36 -17.62
N VAL A 156 -11.62 -6.01 -17.65
CA VAL A 156 -12.75 -6.86 -17.21
C VAL A 156 -13.55 -7.29 -18.42
N ASP A 157 -13.24 -8.46 -18.94
CA ASP A 157 -14.01 -9.07 -20.04
C ASP A 157 -15.21 -9.82 -19.45
N LEU A 158 -16.33 -9.13 -19.38
CA LEU A 158 -17.59 -9.70 -18.90
C LEU A 158 -18.18 -10.74 -19.86
N ALA A 159 -17.89 -10.68 -21.18
CA ALA A 159 -18.37 -11.64 -22.15
C ALA A 159 -17.71 -13.01 -21.97
N GLN A 160 -16.40 -13.00 -21.72
CA GLN A 160 -15.59 -14.21 -21.51
C GLN A 160 -15.50 -14.61 -20.02
N GLY A 161 -15.84 -13.73 -19.08
CA GLY A 161 -15.66 -13.95 -17.65
C GLY A 161 -14.16 -13.98 -17.26
N ILE A 162 -13.36 -13.10 -17.82
CA ILE A 162 -11.91 -13.06 -17.61
C ILE A 162 -11.47 -11.69 -17.11
N LEU A 163 -10.60 -11.67 -16.09
CA LEU A 163 -9.91 -10.47 -15.60
C LEU A 163 -8.47 -10.47 -16.06
N SER A 164 -8.02 -9.38 -16.66
CA SER A 164 -6.63 -9.17 -17.08
C SER A 164 -5.86 -8.42 -15.99
N ILE A 165 -5.09 -9.13 -15.17
CA ILE A 165 -4.30 -8.52 -14.12
C ILE A 165 -2.94 -8.12 -14.68
N ARG A 166 -2.72 -6.80 -14.82
CA ARG A 166 -1.50 -6.24 -15.41
C ARG A 166 -0.54 -5.74 -14.35
N ARG A 167 0.77 -5.78 -14.66
CA ARG A 167 1.84 -5.17 -13.86
C ARG A 167 1.80 -5.52 -12.37
N THR A 168 1.68 -6.80 -12.05
CA THR A 168 1.75 -7.28 -10.67
C THR A 168 3.18 -7.13 -10.12
N LYS A 169 3.39 -7.52 -8.87
CA LYS A 169 4.72 -7.62 -8.28
C LYS A 169 5.67 -8.37 -9.23
N PHE A 170 6.79 -7.76 -9.61
CA PHE A 170 7.77 -8.21 -10.61
C PHE A 170 7.34 -8.05 -12.10
N GLY A 171 6.40 -7.14 -12.41
CA GLY A 171 6.01 -6.82 -13.78
C GLY A 171 5.23 -7.92 -14.52
N LYS A 172 4.84 -9.01 -13.83
CA LYS A 172 4.09 -10.12 -14.42
C LYS A 172 2.64 -9.74 -14.67
N SER A 173 2.04 -10.27 -15.72
CA SER A 173 0.60 -10.19 -16.00
C SER A 173 0.01 -11.59 -16.00
N ARG A 174 -1.28 -11.71 -15.65
CA ARG A 174 -2.00 -12.98 -15.69
C ARG A 174 -3.48 -12.76 -16.01
N LEU A 175 -4.10 -13.76 -16.58
CA LEU A 175 -5.55 -13.86 -16.73
C LEU A 175 -6.14 -14.62 -15.54
N VAL A 176 -7.26 -14.15 -15.03
CA VAL A 176 -7.99 -14.75 -13.91
C VAL A 176 -9.42 -15.01 -14.38
N PRO A 177 -9.80 -16.28 -14.66
CA PRO A 177 -11.17 -16.61 -14.97
C PRO A 177 -12.05 -16.44 -13.72
N VAL A 178 -13.27 -15.97 -13.90
CA VAL A 178 -14.26 -15.84 -12.83
C VAL A 178 -15.47 -16.75 -13.11
N HIS A 179 -16.00 -17.31 -12.04
CA HIS A 179 -17.20 -18.13 -12.15
C HIS A 179 -18.39 -17.28 -12.62
N ARG A 180 -19.38 -17.94 -13.26
CA ARG A 180 -20.57 -17.26 -13.82
C ARG A 180 -21.34 -16.43 -12.79
N SER A 181 -21.40 -16.86 -11.52
CA SER A 181 -22.05 -16.11 -10.45
C SER A 181 -21.29 -14.80 -10.13
N THR A 182 -19.97 -14.85 -10.08
CA THR A 182 -19.12 -13.67 -9.90
C THR A 182 -19.25 -12.71 -11.08
N ARG A 183 -19.27 -13.26 -12.30
CA ARG A 183 -19.50 -12.50 -13.53
C ARG A 183 -20.82 -11.73 -13.47
N ALA A 184 -21.93 -12.36 -13.09
CA ALA A 184 -23.24 -11.73 -12.96
C ALA A 184 -23.22 -10.54 -11.96
N VAL A 185 -22.49 -10.67 -10.84
CA VAL A 185 -22.32 -9.57 -9.88
C VAL A 185 -21.49 -8.43 -10.49
N LEU A 186 -20.44 -8.73 -11.26
CA LEU A 186 -19.63 -7.72 -11.95
C LEU A 186 -20.41 -7.01 -13.05
N GLU A 187 -21.27 -7.72 -13.78
CA GLU A 187 -22.18 -7.16 -14.78
C GLU A 187 -23.17 -6.17 -14.13
N SER A 188 -23.83 -6.58 -13.05
CA SER A 188 -24.76 -5.72 -12.30
C SER A 188 -24.04 -4.47 -11.75
N TYR A 189 -22.81 -4.62 -11.27
CA TYR A 189 -22.00 -3.49 -10.84
C TYR A 189 -21.66 -2.54 -12.01
N ASP A 190 -21.25 -3.07 -13.17
CA ASP A 190 -20.91 -2.25 -14.35
C ASP A 190 -22.12 -1.49 -14.90
N GLU A 191 -23.31 -2.08 -14.84
CA GLU A 191 -24.58 -1.41 -15.17
C GLU A 191 -24.85 -0.26 -14.19
N GLN A 192 -24.77 -0.50 -12.88
CA GLN A 192 -24.97 0.54 -11.87
C GLN A 192 -23.93 1.67 -11.99
N ARG A 193 -22.66 1.30 -12.20
CA ARG A 193 -21.57 2.25 -12.46
C ARG A 193 -21.86 3.13 -13.67
N THR A 194 -22.29 2.52 -14.77
CA THR A 194 -22.59 3.22 -16.04
C THR A 194 -23.81 4.13 -15.89
N ARG A 195 -24.81 3.70 -15.12
CA ARG A 195 -26.00 4.52 -14.81
C ARG A 195 -25.63 5.78 -14.03
N VAL A 196 -24.75 5.66 -13.03
CA VAL A 196 -24.34 6.80 -12.17
C VAL A 196 -23.32 7.69 -12.87
N PHE A 197 -22.37 7.10 -13.60
CA PHE A 197 -21.29 7.79 -14.30
C PHE A 197 -21.19 7.34 -15.77
N PRO A 198 -22.11 7.74 -16.64
CA PRO A 198 -22.12 7.35 -18.06
C PRO A 198 -20.84 7.82 -18.79
N HIS A 199 -20.29 8.95 -18.39
CA HIS A 199 -19.07 9.54 -18.96
C HIS A 199 -17.98 9.67 -17.87
N SER A 200 -17.53 8.52 -17.33
CA SER A 200 -16.49 8.54 -16.31
C SER A 200 -15.16 9.08 -16.87
N ALA A 201 -14.59 10.05 -16.18
CA ALA A 201 -13.27 10.63 -16.53
C ALA A 201 -12.08 9.68 -16.23
N THR A 202 -12.32 8.55 -15.58
CA THR A 202 -11.29 7.56 -15.26
C THR A 202 -11.60 6.21 -15.91
N PRO A 203 -10.57 5.48 -16.41
CA PRO A 203 -10.75 4.14 -16.94
C PRO A 203 -11.05 3.10 -15.85
N ALA A 204 -10.94 3.46 -14.55
CA ALA A 204 -11.09 2.54 -13.43
C ALA A 204 -12.39 1.73 -13.49
N PHE A 205 -12.30 0.42 -13.22
CA PHE A 205 -13.48 -0.41 -13.06
C PHE A 205 -14.22 -0.05 -11.77
N PHE A 206 -13.55 -0.08 -10.62
CA PHE A 206 -14.15 0.29 -9.33
C PHE A 206 -14.07 1.79 -9.07
N LEU A 207 -15.24 2.43 -8.96
CA LEU A 207 -15.38 3.86 -8.69
C LEU A 207 -15.80 4.15 -7.25
N SER A 208 -15.26 5.22 -6.72
CA SER A 208 -15.77 5.86 -5.51
C SER A 208 -17.10 6.56 -5.80
N GLU A 209 -17.82 6.96 -4.77
CA GLU A 209 -19.06 7.73 -4.88
C GLU A 209 -18.89 9.07 -5.62
N ARG A 210 -17.65 9.58 -5.75
CA ARG A 210 -17.31 10.81 -6.49
C ARG A 210 -16.87 10.54 -7.93
N GLY A 211 -16.97 9.30 -8.42
CA GLY A 211 -16.61 8.92 -9.78
C GLY A 211 -15.11 8.69 -10.03
N GLY A 212 -14.24 8.91 -9.04
CA GLY A 212 -12.82 8.58 -9.14
C GLY A 212 -12.50 7.15 -8.74
N ARG A 213 -11.31 6.63 -9.10
CA ARG A 213 -10.82 5.32 -8.66
C ARG A 213 -10.80 5.21 -7.14
N ILE A 214 -11.25 4.10 -6.59
CA ILE A 214 -11.12 3.81 -5.15
C ILE A 214 -9.63 3.67 -4.81
N THR A 215 -9.18 4.40 -3.78
CA THR A 215 -7.79 4.30 -3.30
C THR A 215 -7.61 3.11 -2.35
N GLU A 216 -6.40 2.56 -2.29
CA GLU A 216 -6.09 1.46 -1.36
C GLU A 216 -6.33 1.87 0.10
N TRP A 217 -6.03 3.12 0.45
CA TRP A 217 -6.32 3.65 1.78
C TRP A 217 -7.83 3.62 2.07
N SER A 218 -8.66 4.10 1.13
CA SER A 218 -10.12 4.10 1.30
C SER A 218 -10.68 2.68 1.42
N ALA A 219 -10.20 1.74 0.61
CA ALA A 219 -10.62 0.34 0.68
C ALA A 219 -10.26 -0.28 2.04
N ARG A 220 -9.02 -0.10 2.49
CA ARG A 220 -8.55 -0.59 3.81
C ARG A 220 -9.30 0.05 4.98
N TYR A 221 -9.55 1.36 4.90
CA TYR A 221 -10.30 2.08 5.93
C TYR A 221 -11.75 1.57 6.03
N THR A 222 -12.44 1.43 4.88
CA THR A 222 -13.82 0.93 4.83
C THR A 222 -13.90 -0.50 5.34
N PHE A 223 -12.99 -1.38 4.92
CA PHE A 223 -12.88 -2.75 5.42
C PHE A 223 -12.72 -2.79 6.95
N ALA A 224 -11.79 -1.98 7.50
CA ALA A 224 -11.56 -1.93 8.94
C ALA A 224 -12.81 -1.46 9.72
N LYS A 225 -13.52 -0.45 9.20
CA LYS A 225 -14.76 0.06 9.81
C LYS A 225 -15.90 -0.98 9.79
N LEU A 226 -16.06 -1.67 8.66
CA LEU A 226 -17.07 -2.74 8.54
C LEU A 226 -16.72 -3.91 9.45
N SER A 227 -15.47 -4.38 9.45
CA SER A 227 -15.02 -5.46 10.33
C SER A 227 -15.25 -5.15 11.82
N GLN A 228 -15.06 -3.88 12.22
CA GLN A 228 -15.40 -3.43 13.58
C GLN A 228 -16.92 -3.45 13.83
N ARG A 229 -17.72 -2.94 12.88
CA ARG A 229 -19.19 -2.87 12.99
C ARG A 229 -19.82 -4.25 13.17
N ILE A 230 -19.30 -5.26 12.49
CA ILE A 230 -19.81 -6.63 12.56
C ILE A 230 -19.10 -7.52 13.59
N GLY A 231 -18.23 -6.93 14.43
CA GLY A 231 -17.58 -7.61 15.55
C GLY A 231 -16.39 -8.51 15.20
N LEU A 232 -15.89 -8.47 13.95
CA LEU A 232 -14.72 -9.25 13.53
C LEU A 232 -13.39 -8.65 13.98
N ARG A 233 -13.38 -7.40 14.38
CA ARG A 233 -12.20 -6.68 14.83
C ARG A 233 -12.51 -5.78 16.01
N ALA A 234 -11.67 -5.85 17.04
CA ALA A 234 -11.75 -4.89 18.14
C ALA A 234 -11.56 -3.44 17.64
N PRO A 235 -12.21 -2.45 18.26
CA PRO A 235 -11.93 -1.05 17.97
C PRO A 235 -10.43 -0.77 18.10
N ALA A 236 -9.84 -0.08 17.14
CA ALA A 236 -8.47 0.37 17.28
C ALA A 236 -8.38 1.27 18.52
N LYS A 237 -7.51 0.93 19.47
CA LYS A 237 -7.17 1.85 20.56
C LYS A 237 -6.71 3.15 19.88
N GLY A 238 -7.47 4.23 20.08
CA GLY A 238 -7.26 5.49 19.36
C GLY A 238 -5.84 5.97 19.54
N HIS A 239 -5.07 6.02 18.45
CA HIS A 239 -3.97 6.95 18.37
C HIS A 239 -4.62 8.31 18.15
N GLY A 240 -4.86 9.03 19.24
CA GLY A 240 -5.23 10.42 19.20
C GLY A 240 -4.18 11.13 18.33
N ARG A 241 -4.62 11.71 17.20
CA ARG A 241 -3.87 12.79 16.61
C ARG A 241 -3.84 13.89 17.67
N ALA A 242 -2.71 14.09 18.31
CA ALA A 242 -2.43 15.34 18.97
C ALA A 242 -2.51 16.40 17.86
N ASN A 243 -3.57 17.20 17.88
CA ASN A 243 -3.64 18.44 17.13
C ASN A 243 -2.59 19.37 17.73
N GLY A 244 -1.60 19.74 16.97
CA GLY A 244 -0.62 20.78 17.20
C GLY A 244 -0.11 21.20 15.84
#